data_89c8cc28b87f7cbb02f3ecb2159156bb
#
_entry.id   89c8cc28b87f7cbb02f3ecb2159156bb
#
_cell.length_a   1.000
_cell.length_b   1.000
_cell.length_c   1.000
_cell.angle_alpha   90.00
_cell.angle_beta   90.00
_cell.angle_gamma   90.00
#
_symmetry.space_group_name_H-M   'P 1'
#
loop_
_entity.id
_entity.type
_entity.pdbx_description
1 polymer ?
#
loop_
_entity_poly.entity_id
_entity_poly.type
_entity_poly.pdbx_seq_one_letter_code
_entity_poly.pdbx_strand_id
1 'polypeptide(L)'
;MPDPIESASPGQPTPAWTTAKAPSLIELEAMAQEQLATLPPVFRAACAGVVIRVEDFATDEVLDELGADSEFDILGLFQGLGLPFRSVEEIAPLPNMIWLYRRPILDYWAGHDETLGFIVRHVLVHEIGHH
;
A
#
# COMPACT_ATOMS: atom_id res chain seq x y z
N MET A 1 39.93 -14.28 10.12
CA MET A 1 38.55 -14.40 10.55
C MET A 1 37.62 -14.35 9.33
N PRO A 2 36.74 -15.33 9.19
CA PRO A 2 35.84 -15.29 8.04
C PRO A 2 34.90 -14.11 8.11
N ASP A 3 34.63 -13.52 6.96
CA ASP A 3 33.61 -12.53 6.78
C ASP A 3 32.26 -13.15 7.09
N PRO A 4 31.28 -12.40 7.70
CA PRO A 4 29.94 -12.92 7.90
C PRO A 4 29.28 -13.46 6.65
N ILE A 5 29.61 -12.90 5.49
CA ILE A 5 29.13 -13.39 4.20
C ILE A 5 29.66 -14.77 3.89
N GLU A 6 30.91 -15.05 4.29
CA GLU A 6 31.52 -16.32 4.05
C GLU A 6 30.94 -17.44 4.91
N SER A 7 30.18 -17.10 5.94
CA SER A 7 29.51 -18.10 6.74
C SER A 7 28.32 -18.72 6.01
N ALA A 8 27.89 -18.13 4.88
CA ALA A 8 26.84 -18.69 4.08
C ALA A 8 27.28 -19.99 3.44
N SER A 9 26.38 -20.96 3.29
CA SER A 9 26.69 -22.23 2.65
C SER A 9 27.09 -22.01 1.20
N PRO A 10 28.05 -22.80 0.70
CA PRO A 10 28.38 -22.75 -0.72
C PRO A 10 27.17 -23.01 -1.58
N GLY A 11 26.96 -22.20 -2.61
CA GLY A 11 25.81 -22.31 -3.50
C GLY A 11 24.59 -21.51 -3.08
N GLN A 12 24.56 -20.97 -1.88
CA GLN A 12 23.51 -20.05 -1.47
C GLN A 12 23.83 -18.64 -1.96
N PRO A 13 22.81 -17.89 -2.43
CA PRO A 13 23.06 -16.50 -2.81
C PRO A 13 23.46 -15.68 -1.59
N THR A 14 24.42 -14.80 -1.78
CA THR A 14 24.81 -13.82 -0.78
C THR A 14 23.63 -12.86 -0.54
N PRO A 15 23.31 -12.54 0.71
CA PRO A 15 22.29 -11.53 0.96
C PRO A 15 22.63 -10.23 0.23
N ALA A 16 21.70 -9.76 -0.58
CA ALA A 16 21.92 -8.63 -1.47
C ALA A 16 21.55 -7.30 -0.83
N TRP A 17 21.78 -7.17 0.47
CA TRP A 17 21.40 -5.96 1.22
C TRP A 17 22.13 -4.72 0.70
N THR A 18 23.36 -4.88 0.24
CA THR A 18 24.15 -3.75 -0.27
C THR A 18 23.64 -3.24 -1.61
N THR A 19 22.93 -4.06 -2.35
CA THR A 19 22.37 -3.68 -3.64
C THR A 19 20.85 -3.59 -3.63
N ALA A 20 20.26 -3.89 -2.49
CA ALA A 20 18.80 -3.83 -2.34
C ALA A 20 18.34 -2.38 -2.40
N LYS A 21 17.22 -2.18 -3.06
CA LYS A 21 16.55 -0.89 -3.12
C LYS A 21 15.16 -1.02 -2.52
N ALA A 22 14.69 0.07 -1.93
CA ALA A 22 13.30 0.10 -1.50
C ALA A 22 12.39 -0.03 -2.73
N PRO A 23 11.26 -0.73 -2.61
CA PRO A 23 10.31 -0.81 -3.72
C PRO A 23 9.88 0.57 -4.21
N SER A 24 9.80 0.72 -5.51
CA SER A 24 9.31 1.94 -6.15
C SER A 24 7.79 2.05 -6.04
N LEU A 25 7.26 3.18 -6.46
CA LEU A 25 5.80 3.38 -6.55
C LEU A 25 5.14 2.30 -7.42
N ILE A 26 5.74 2.02 -8.58
CA ILE A 26 5.21 1.01 -9.51
C ILE A 26 5.30 -0.39 -8.90
N GLU A 27 6.39 -0.70 -8.23
CA GLU A 27 6.56 -2.00 -7.59
C GLU A 27 5.57 -2.20 -6.44
N LEU A 28 5.31 -1.16 -5.65
CA LEU A 28 4.30 -1.23 -4.60
C LEU A 28 2.90 -1.37 -5.17
N GLU A 29 2.60 -0.69 -6.27
CA GLU A 29 1.31 -0.83 -6.94
C GLU A 29 1.12 -2.27 -7.43
N ALA A 30 2.13 -2.86 -8.05
CA ALA A 30 2.08 -4.25 -8.50
C ALA A 30 1.87 -5.20 -7.32
N MET A 31 2.57 -4.98 -6.23
CA MET A 31 2.41 -5.77 -5.01
C MET A 31 0.99 -5.66 -4.46
N ALA A 32 0.44 -4.45 -4.45
CA ALA A 32 -0.92 -4.21 -3.98
C ALA A 32 -1.94 -4.95 -4.85
N GLN A 33 -1.78 -4.94 -6.16
CA GLN A 33 -2.65 -5.68 -7.07
C GLN A 33 -2.57 -7.18 -6.81
N GLU A 34 -1.38 -7.71 -6.59
CA GLU A 34 -1.20 -9.12 -6.25
C GLU A 34 -1.90 -9.48 -4.94
N GLN A 35 -1.73 -8.66 -3.92
CA GLN A 35 -2.38 -8.90 -2.64
C GLN A 35 -3.88 -8.81 -2.74
N LEU A 36 -4.39 -7.84 -3.49
CA LEU A 36 -5.83 -7.70 -3.72
C LEU A 36 -6.41 -8.96 -4.37
N ALA A 37 -5.70 -9.51 -5.36
CA ALA A 37 -6.14 -10.71 -6.06
C ALA A 37 -6.20 -11.95 -5.17
N THR A 38 -5.48 -11.97 -4.06
CA THR A 38 -5.45 -13.10 -3.14
C THR A 38 -6.43 -12.96 -1.97
N LEU A 39 -7.13 -11.83 -1.87
CA LEU A 39 -8.11 -11.63 -0.81
C LEU A 39 -9.30 -12.56 -0.99
N PRO A 40 -9.99 -12.91 0.12
CA PRO A 40 -11.22 -13.70 0.02
C PRO A 40 -12.24 -13.05 -0.91
N PRO A 41 -13.12 -13.85 -1.54
CA PRO A 41 -14.09 -13.32 -2.52
C PRO A 41 -14.95 -12.17 -2.01
N VAL A 42 -15.29 -12.15 -0.73
CA VAL A 42 -16.10 -11.08 -0.16
C VAL A 42 -15.38 -9.73 -0.26
N PHE A 43 -14.08 -9.73 -0.01
CA PHE A 43 -13.28 -8.49 -0.14
C PHE A 43 -13.09 -8.11 -1.60
N ARG A 44 -12.83 -9.08 -2.45
CA ARG A 44 -12.65 -8.81 -3.89
C ARG A 44 -13.93 -8.26 -4.51
N ALA A 45 -15.08 -8.76 -4.09
CA ALA A 45 -16.36 -8.26 -4.56
C ALA A 45 -16.58 -6.81 -4.13
N ALA A 46 -16.20 -6.47 -2.90
CA ALA A 46 -16.29 -5.10 -2.39
C ALA A 46 -15.38 -4.14 -3.14
N CYS A 47 -14.34 -4.67 -3.79
CA CYS A 47 -13.35 -3.88 -4.51
C CYS A 47 -13.54 -3.91 -6.02
N ALA A 48 -14.66 -4.44 -6.51
CA ALA A 48 -14.91 -4.47 -7.95
C ALA A 48 -14.86 -3.03 -8.50
N GLY A 49 -14.01 -2.80 -9.48
CA GLY A 49 -13.85 -1.49 -10.08
C GLY A 49 -13.00 -0.50 -9.29
N VAL A 50 -12.42 -0.93 -8.17
CA VAL A 50 -11.53 -0.06 -7.38
C VAL A 50 -10.22 0.17 -8.14
N VAL A 51 -9.76 1.41 -8.14
CA VAL A 51 -8.46 1.79 -8.69
C VAL A 51 -7.49 1.98 -7.53
N ILE A 52 -6.34 1.33 -7.62
CA ILE A 52 -5.27 1.49 -6.65
C ILE A 52 -4.26 2.49 -7.19
N ARG A 53 -3.89 3.44 -6.36
CA ARG A 53 -2.83 4.41 -6.66
C ARG A 53 -1.83 4.44 -5.53
N VAL A 54 -0.57 4.63 -5.86
CA VAL A 54 0.50 4.72 -4.88
C VAL A 54 1.21 6.06 -5.06
N GLU A 55 1.34 6.77 -3.97
CA GLU A 55 2.09 8.02 -3.89
C GLU A 55 3.06 7.94 -2.72
N ASP A 56 4.04 8.84 -2.67
CA ASP A 56 4.97 8.81 -1.55
C ASP A 56 4.31 9.23 -0.24
N PHE A 57 3.50 10.27 -0.26
CA PHE A 57 2.78 10.77 0.92
C PHE A 57 1.39 11.27 0.52
N ALA A 58 0.50 11.29 1.49
CA ALA A 58 -0.79 11.95 1.32
C ALA A 58 -0.58 13.44 1.09
N THR A 59 -1.53 14.06 0.42
CA THR A 59 -1.51 15.52 0.23
C THR A 59 -1.75 16.22 1.56
N ASP A 60 -1.34 17.49 1.64
CA ASP A 60 -1.60 18.30 2.83
C ASP A 60 -3.09 18.38 3.13
N GLU A 61 -3.92 18.46 2.10
CA GLU A 61 -5.37 18.48 2.27
C GLU A 61 -5.89 17.23 2.96
N VAL A 62 -5.40 16.06 2.54
CA VAL A 62 -5.79 14.78 3.14
C VAL A 62 -5.29 14.71 4.59
N LEU A 63 -4.05 15.11 4.83
CA LEU A 63 -3.48 15.10 6.18
C LEU A 63 -4.30 15.99 7.12
N ASP A 64 -4.69 17.16 6.65
CA ASP A 64 -5.49 18.08 7.44
C ASP A 64 -6.89 17.52 7.73
N GLU A 65 -7.54 16.96 6.72
CA GLU A 65 -8.86 16.36 6.87
C GLU A 65 -8.87 15.21 7.87
N LEU A 66 -7.82 14.40 7.86
CA LEU A 66 -7.71 13.24 8.73
C LEU A 66 -7.15 13.58 10.11
N GLY A 67 -6.73 14.83 10.32
CA GLY A 67 -6.15 15.24 11.58
C GLY A 67 -4.82 14.57 11.89
N ALA A 68 -4.04 14.27 10.85
CA ALA A 68 -2.76 13.60 11.02
C ALA A 68 -1.73 14.57 11.62
N ASP A 69 -0.99 14.10 12.60
CA ASP A 69 0.09 14.88 13.20
C ASP A 69 1.35 14.86 12.35
N SER A 70 1.51 13.81 11.55
CA SER A 70 2.68 13.62 10.71
C SER A 70 2.25 12.99 9.40
N GLU A 71 2.98 13.30 8.33
CA GLU A 71 2.75 12.66 7.03
C GLU A 71 3.02 11.15 7.06
N PHE A 72 3.73 10.65 8.07
CA PHE A 72 3.99 9.23 8.25
C PHE A 72 2.83 8.49 8.94
N ASP A 73 1.83 9.19 9.43
CA ASP A 73 0.73 8.57 10.18
C ASP A 73 -0.29 7.89 9.28
N ILE A 74 -0.33 8.23 8.00
CA ILE A 74 -1.32 7.74 7.07
C ILE A 74 -0.66 6.77 6.09
N LEU A 75 -1.00 5.48 6.20
CA LEU A 75 -0.45 4.45 5.32
C LEU A 75 -1.31 4.22 4.08
N GLY A 76 -2.59 4.51 4.18
CA GLY A 76 -3.52 4.35 3.07
C GLY A 76 -4.79 5.15 3.28
N LEU A 77 -5.59 5.20 2.24
CA LEU A 77 -6.86 5.94 2.26
C LEU A 77 -7.83 5.31 1.25
N PHE A 78 -9.03 5.01 1.68
CA PHE A 78 -10.11 4.66 0.78
C PHE A 78 -10.89 5.93 0.43
N GLN A 79 -11.03 6.17 -0.85
CA GLN A 79 -11.78 7.31 -1.34
C GLN A 79 -12.95 6.79 -2.15
N GLY A 80 -14.11 6.74 -1.51
CA GLY A 80 -15.35 6.47 -2.21
C GLY A 80 -15.77 7.76 -2.92
N LEU A 81 -15.59 7.77 -4.22
CA LEU A 81 -15.87 8.97 -5.00
C LEU A 81 -17.37 9.15 -5.20
N GLY A 82 -17.97 9.31 -4.14
CA GLY A 82 -19.10 10.11 -3.86
C GLY A 82 -20.37 9.91 -4.62
N LEU A 83 -20.94 8.75 -4.61
CA LEU A 83 -22.27 8.58 -5.19
C LEU A 83 -23.28 9.62 -4.65
N PRO A 84 -23.35 9.86 -3.32
CA PRO A 84 -24.37 10.77 -2.81
C PRO A 84 -24.23 12.22 -3.24
N PHE A 85 -23.04 12.64 -3.69
CA PHE A 85 -22.77 14.04 -4.02
C PHE A 85 -22.71 14.30 -5.50
N ARG A 86 -23.04 13.29 -6.32
CA ARG A 86 -22.96 13.44 -7.76
C ARG A 86 -24.20 14.16 -8.27
N SER A 87 -23.94 15.02 -9.23
CA SER A 87 -25.00 15.60 -10.03
C SER A 87 -25.68 14.53 -10.88
N VAL A 88 -26.96 14.68 -11.09
CA VAL A 88 -27.70 13.78 -11.96
C VAL A 88 -27.25 13.86 -13.42
N GLU A 89 -26.53 14.90 -13.79
CA GLU A 89 -25.99 15.04 -15.13
C GLU A 89 -24.70 14.25 -15.33
N GLU A 90 -24.13 13.71 -14.29
CA GLU A 90 -22.90 12.94 -14.45
C GLU A 90 -23.21 11.63 -15.14
N ILE A 91 -22.51 11.42 -16.25
CA ILE A 91 -22.77 10.30 -17.15
C ILE A 91 -22.23 9.00 -16.58
N ALA A 92 -21.05 9.07 -15.98
CA ALA A 92 -20.38 7.90 -15.43
C ALA A 92 -19.86 8.20 -14.03
N PRO A 93 -20.10 7.30 -13.07
CA PRO A 93 -19.50 7.48 -11.75
C PRO A 93 -18.00 7.33 -11.83
N LEU A 94 -17.29 8.14 -11.04
CA LEU A 94 -15.86 7.96 -10.85
C LEU A 94 -15.64 6.68 -10.04
N PRO A 95 -14.55 5.95 -10.28
CA PRO A 95 -14.29 4.74 -9.52
C PRO A 95 -13.96 5.05 -8.07
N ASN A 96 -14.21 4.10 -7.19
CA ASN A 96 -13.64 4.14 -5.86
C ASN A 96 -12.13 3.97 -5.96
N MET A 97 -11.40 4.60 -5.08
CA MET A 97 -9.95 4.56 -5.10
C MET A 97 -9.40 4.13 -3.75
N ILE A 98 -8.33 3.35 -3.80
CA ILE A 98 -7.50 3.09 -2.64
C ILE A 98 -6.15 3.72 -2.91
N TRP A 99 -5.76 4.63 -2.03
CA TRP A 99 -4.44 5.24 -2.04
C TRP A 99 -3.56 4.50 -1.06
N LEU A 100 -2.34 4.21 -1.48
CA LEU A 100 -1.30 3.67 -0.60
C LEU A 100 -0.15 4.66 -0.60
N TYR A 101 0.43 4.86 0.57
CA TYR A 101 1.47 5.87 0.73
C TYR A 101 2.79 5.16 1.03
N ARG A 102 3.68 5.23 0.04
CA ARG A 102 4.92 4.46 0.01
C ARG A 102 5.82 4.73 1.22
N ARG A 103 6.09 6.00 1.52
CA ARG A 103 7.04 6.33 2.57
C ARG A 103 6.52 5.95 3.96
N PRO A 104 5.27 6.22 4.30
CA PRO A 104 4.72 5.71 5.56
C PRO A 104 4.72 4.19 5.65
N ILE A 105 4.39 3.50 4.57
CA ILE A 105 4.39 2.03 4.55
C ILE A 105 5.81 1.49 4.78
N LEU A 106 6.82 2.05 4.09
CA LEU A 106 8.20 1.61 4.25
C LEU A 106 8.74 1.93 5.64
N ASP A 107 8.34 3.06 6.21
CA ASP A 107 8.72 3.44 7.56
C ASP A 107 8.13 2.46 8.59
N TYR A 108 6.86 2.13 8.43
CA TYR A 108 6.20 1.14 9.28
C TYR A 108 6.90 -0.21 9.18
N TRP A 109 7.18 -0.64 7.95
CA TRP A 109 7.86 -1.90 7.69
C TRP A 109 9.23 -1.96 8.36
N ALA A 110 10.00 -0.87 8.27
CA ALA A 110 11.33 -0.82 8.87
C ALA A 110 11.30 -0.95 10.39
N GLY A 111 10.20 -0.54 11.02
CA GLY A 111 10.05 -0.58 12.47
C GLY A 111 9.36 -1.83 13.02
N HIS A 112 8.96 -2.76 12.16
CA HIS A 112 8.17 -3.92 12.57
C HIS A 112 8.75 -5.19 11.97
N ASP A 113 8.45 -6.32 12.59
CA ASP A 113 8.94 -7.63 12.16
C ASP A 113 7.91 -8.33 11.30
N GLU A 114 7.53 -7.70 10.19
CA GLU A 114 6.52 -8.19 9.28
C GLU A 114 7.05 -8.10 7.85
N THR A 115 6.56 -8.96 6.97
CA THR A 115 6.91 -8.83 5.55
C THR A 115 6.18 -7.64 4.95
N LEU A 116 6.80 -7.03 3.94
CA LEU A 116 6.17 -5.91 3.26
C LEU A 116 4.86 -6.31 2.61
N GLY A 117 4.81 -7.50 2.00
CA GLY A 117 3.56 -8.01 1.42
C GLY A 117 2.44 -8.13 2.43
N PHE A 118 2.75 -8.59 3.64
CA PHE A 118 1.78 -8.67 4.72
C PHE A 118 1.26 -7.28 5.10
N ILE A 119 2.16 -6.31 5.21
CA ILE A 119 1.78 -4.94 5.58
C ILE A 119 0.87 -4.33 4.50
N VAL A 120 1.23 -4.48 3.23
CA VAL A 120 0.41 -3.97 2.12
C VAL A 120 -0.98 -4.61 2.16
N ARG A 121 -1.04 -5.93 2.35
CA ARG A 121 -2.32 -6.63 2.47
C ARG A 121 -3.14 -6.11 3.64
N HIS A 122 -2.49 -5.89 4.78
CA HIS A 122 -3.16 -5.38 5.98
C HIS A 122 -3.75 -3.98 5.73
N VAL A 123 -3.00 -3.11 5.08
CA VAL A 123 -3.48 -1.77 4.75
C VAL A 123 -4.68 -1.85 3.81
N LEU A 124 -4.61 -2.70 2.78
CA LEU A 124 -5.73 -2.90 1.86
C LEU A 124 -6.99 -3.36 2.59
N VAL A 125 -6.86 -4.38 3.43
CA VAL A 125 -8.01 -4.91 4.19
C VAL A 125 -8.60 -3.85 5.10
N HIS A 126 -7.73 -3.07 5.75
CA HIS A 126 -8.15 -2.00 6.62
C HIS A 126 -8.95 -0.93 5.87
N GLU A 127 -8.45 -0.50 4.72
CA GLU A 127 -9.14 0.53 3.92
C GLU A 127 -10.44 0.00 3.31
N ILE A 128 -10.45 -1.23 2.86
CA ILE A 128 -11.67 -1.87 2.35
C ILE A 128 -12.72 -1.93 3.46
N GLY A 129 -12.31 -2.21 4.68
CA GLY A 129 -13.20 -2.27 5.83
C GLY A 129 -13.85 -0.93 6.17
N HIS A 130 -13.25 0.17 5.72
CA HIS A 130 -13.83 1.51 5.90
C HIS A 130 -14.88 1.86 4.85
N HIS A 131 -15.03 1.02 3.86
CA HIS A 131 -15.97 1.28 2.76
C HIS A 131 -17.44 1.09 3.20
#